data_6183f6fc91b5de43c95e48b80a4be605
#
_entry.id   6183f6fc91b5de43c95e48b80a4be605
#
_cell.length_a   1.000
_cell.length_b   1.000
_cell.length_c   1.000
_cell.angle_alpha   90.00
_cell.angle_beta   90.00
_cell.angle_gamma   90.00
#
_symmetry.space_group_name_H-M   'P 1'
#
loop_
_entity.id
_entity.type
_entity.pdbx_description
1 polymer ?
#
loop_
_entity_poly.entity_id
_entity_poly.type
_entity_poly.pdbx_seq_one_letter_code
_entity_poly.pdbx_strand_id
1 'polypeptide(L)'
;MLPNILLENFNEANLLRLPAKFYKSAKQYLNKDEIKKIQTAYSLAFYAHDGQDRMDGSKYITHPLAVATILLDLKMDPDSICAALMLSLI
;
A
#
# COMPACT_ATOMS: atom_id res chain seq x y z
N MET A 1 -8.69 6.34 -10.45
CA MET A 1 -9.71 5.27 -10.32
C MET A 1 -9.07 3.91 -10.62
N LEU A 2 -9.38 2.92 -9.82
CA LEU A 2 -8.88 1.57 -10.05
C LEU A 2 -9.55 0.93 -11.26
N PRO A 3 -8.79 0.20 -12.10
CA PRO A 3 -9.39 -0.57 -13.20
C PRO A 3 -10.35 -1.62 -12.63
N ASN A 4 -11.49 -1.80 -13.28
CA ASN A 4 -12.48 -2.78 -12.83
C ASN A 4 -11.92 -4.19 -12.79
N ILE A 5 -11.11 -4.56 -13.76
CA ILE A 5 -10.50 -5.90 -13.81
C ILE A 5 -9.64 -6.17 -12.58
N LEU A 6 -8.96 -5.14 -12.07
CA LEU A 6 -8.14 -5.28 -10.87
C LEU A 6 -9.00 -5.61 -9.65
N LEU A 7 -10.13 -4.90 -9.49
CA LEU A 7 -11.04 -5.13 -8.37
C LEU A 7 -11.74 -6.48 -8.48
N GLU A 8 -12.16 -6.86 -9.69
CA GLU A 8 -12.92 -8.11 -9.90
C GLU A 8 -12.07 -9.35 -9.68
N ASN A 9 -10.78 -9.29 -10.02
CA ASN A 9 -9.89 -10.45 -9.98
C ASN A 9 -8.95 -10.44 -8.78
N PHE A 10 -9.06 -9.43 -7.91
CA PHE A 10 -8.17 -9.32 -6.77
C PHE A 10 -8.60 -10.29 -5.67
N ASN A 11 -7.65 -11.10 -5.19
CA ASN A 11 -7.88 -12.06 -4.12
C ASN A 11 -6.58 -12.28 -3.34
N GLU A 12 -6.60 -13.16 -2.34
CA GLU A 12 -5.43 -13.41 -1.48
C GLU A 12 -4.21 -13.88 -2.26
N ALA A 13 -4.40 -14.60 -3.37
CA ALA A 13 -3.28 -15.05 -4.20
C ALA A 13 -2.53 -13.89 -4.85
N ASN A 14 -3.17 -12.73 -4.97
CA ASN A 14 -2.58 -11.54 -5.57
C ASN A 14 -1.98 -10.58 -4.54
N LEU A 15 -2.06 -10.91 -3.25
CA LEU A 15 -1.47 -10.07 -2.22
C LEU A 15 0.05 -10.08 -2.33
N LEU A 16 0.63 -8.89 -2.29
CA LEU A 16 2.07 -8.73 -2.31
C LEU A 16 2.60 -8.61 -0.89
N ARG A 17 3.84 -9.02 -0.69
CA ARG A 17 4.51 -8.81 0.59
C ARG A 17 4.80 -7.33 0.76
N LEU A 18 4.53 -6.81 1.95
CA LEU A 18 4.95 -5.47 2.30
C LEU A 18 6.48 -5.41 2.35
N PRO A 19 7.09 -4.28 1.97
CA PRO A 19 8.53 -4.11 2.16
C PRO A 19 8.92 -4.39 3.62
N ALA A 20 10.08 -5.02 3.83
CA ALA A 20 10.46 -5.54 5.14
C ALA A 20 10.43 -4.47 6.24
N LYS A 21 10.98 -3.29 5.97
CA LYS A 21 11.02 -2.21 6.98
C LYS A 21 9.62 -1.69 7.28
N PHE A 22 8.79 -1.57 6.27
CA PHE A 22 7.41 -1.14 6.42
C PHE A 22 6.63 -2.13 7.29
N TYR A 23 6.75 -3.40 6.98
CA TYR A 23 6.10 -4.47 7.73
C TYR A 23 6.55 -4.48 9.19
N LYS A 24 7.86 -4.32 9.42
CA LYS A 24 8.42 -4.30 10.77
C LYS A 24 7.84 -3.15 11.60
N SER A 25 7.72 -1.97 11.02
CA SER A 25 7.12 -0.83 11.70
C SER A 25 5.64 -1.07 12.01
N ALA A 26 4.90 -1.65 11.06
CA ALA A 26 3.49 -1.97 11.28
C ALA A 26 3.29 -2.98 12.39
N LYS A 27 4.13 -4.00 12.45
CA LYS A 27 4.05 -5.04 13.49
C LYS A 27 4.26 -4.52 14.89
N GLN A 28 4.88 -3.37 15.05
CA GLN A 28 5.14 -2.83 16.37
C GLN A 28 3.87 -2.43 17.11
N TYR A 29 2.79 -2.11 16.41
CA TYR A 29 1.59 -1.63 17.08
C TYR A 29 0.28 -2.09 16.44
N LEU A 30 0.31 -2.76 15.28
CA LEU A 30 -0.90 -3.21 14.59
C LEU A 30 -1.05 -4.72 14.69
N ASN A 31 -2.30 -5.19 14.72
CA ASN A 31 -2.59 -6.62 14.75
C ASN A 31 -2.59 -7.20 13.33
N LYS A 32 -2.78 -8.52 13.25
CA LYS A 32 -2.75 -9.26 12.00
C LYS A 32 -3.76 -8.76 10.97
N ASP A 33 -4.99 -8.52 11.42
CA ASP A 33 -6.08 -8.09 10.54
C ASP A 33 -5.83 -6.68 10.01
N GLU A 34 -5.31 -5.82 10.85
CA GLU A 34 -4.95 -4.45 10.46
C GLU A 34 -3.83 -4.43 9.45
N ILE A 35 -2.82 -5.27 9.66
CA ILE A 35 -1.70 -5.40 8.71
C ILE A 35 -2.19 -5.96 7.38
N LYS A 36 -3.08 -6.94 7.41
CA LYS A 36 -3.65 -7.51 6.18
C LYS A 36 -4.43 -6.47 5.39
N LYS A 37 -5.15 -5.59 6.07
CA LYS A 37 -5.87 -4.49 5.44
C LYS A 37 -4.90 -3.54 4.72
N ILE A 38 -3.80 -3.21 5.36
CA ILE A 38 -2.75 -2.37 4.78
C ILE A 38 -2.09 -3.09 3.60
N GLN A 39 -1.82 -4.38 3.75
CA GLN A 39 -1.25 -5.19 2.68
C GLN A 39 -2.15 -5.20 1.45
N THR A 40 -3.45 -5.29 1.64
CA THR A 40 -4.42 -5.25 0.55
C THR A 40 -4.36 -3.89 -0.16
N ALA A 41 -4.36 -2.80 0.60
CA ALA A 41 -4.26 -1.45 0.03
C ALA A 41 -2.96 -1.26 -0.76
N TYR A 42 -1.84 -1.72 -0.19
CA TYR A 42 -0.55 -1.65 -0.86
C TYR A 42 -0.56 -2.42 -2.17
N SER A 43 -1.10 -3.64 -2.15
CA SER A 43 -1.14 -4.50 -3.33
C SER A 43 -2.00 -3.90 -4.43
N LEU A 44 -3.16 -3.37 -4.08
CA LEU A 44 -4.04 -2.70 -5.04
C LEU A 44 -3.33 -1.49 -5.67
N ALA A 45 -2.67 -0.69 -4.85
CA ALA A 45 -1.95 0.49 -5.34
C ALA A 45 -0.80 0.08 -6.26
N PHE A 46 -0.07 -0.97 -5.90
CA PHE A 46 1.04 -1.46 -6.71
C PHE A 46 0.55 -1.91 -8.09
N TYR A 47 -0.50 -2.72 -8.12
CA TYR A 47 -1.03 -3.22 -9.39
C TYR A 47 -1.64 -2.11 -10.25
N ALA A 48 -2.28 -1.13 -9.62
CA ALA A 48 -2.87 -0.02 -10.36
C ALA A 48 -1.82 0.86 -11.03
N HIS A 49 -0.60 0.89 -10.47
CA HIS A 49 0.51 1.66 -11.03
C HIS A 49 1.52 0.79 -11.78
N ASP A 50 1.19 -0.49 -11.99
CA ASP A 50 2.10 -1.39 -12.69
C ASP A 50 2.40 -0.86 -14.09
N GLY A 51 3.70 -0.84 -14.42
CA GLY A 51 4.15 -0.33 -15.70
C GLY A 51 4.25 1.19 -15.77
N GLN A 52 3.87 1.92 -14.72
CA GLN A 52 3.98 3.37 -14.67
C GLN A 52 5.18 3.77 -13.83
N ASP A 53 6.02 4.63 -14.41
CA ASP A 53 7.19 5.17 -13.72
C ASP A 53 7.06 6.68 -13.61
N ARG A 54 7.63 7.24 -12.54
CA ARG A 54 7.73 8.69 -12.38
C ARG A 54 8.77 9.23 -13.35
N MET A 55 8.76 10.54 -13.55
CA MET A 55 9.70 11.19 -14.46
C MET A 55 11.16 10.98 -14.06
N ASP A 56 11.42 10.74 -12.77
CA ASP A 56 12.76 10.48 -12.28
C ASP A 56 13.18 9.01 -12.39
N GLY A 57 12.32 8.17 -12.98
CA GLY A 57 12.59 6.75 -13.18
C GLY A 57 12.16 5.84 -12.03
N SER A 58 11.67 6.41 -10.92
CA SER A 58 11.20 5.59 -9.80
C SER A 58 9.76 5.11 -10.04
N LYS A 59 9.39 4.03 -9.35
CA LYS A 59 8.02 3.51 -9.42
C LYS A 59 7.06 4.43 -8.69
N TYR A 60 5.84 4.57 -9.21
CA TYR A 60 4.82 5.39 -8.57
C TYR A 60 4.54 4.98 -7.13
N ILE A 61 4.57 3.68 -6.84
CA ILE A 61 4.28 3.16 -5.50
C ILE A 61 5.26 3.66 -4.43
N THR A 62 6.48 4.06 -4.82
CA THR A 62 7.45 4.54 -3.84
C THR A 62 7.02 5.83 -3.15
N HIS A 63 6.23 6.67 -3.82
CA HIS A 63 5.74 7.92 -3.25
C HIS A 63 4.70 7.69 -2.15
N PRO A 64 3.57 7.03 -2.44
CA PRO A 64 2.60 6.75 -1.38
C PRO A 64 3.17 5.86 -0.28
N LEU A 65 4.10 4.97 -0.61
CA LEU A 65 4.76 4.14 0.39
C LEU A 65 5.58 4.99 1.36
N ALA A 66 6.28 6.01 0.86
CA ALA A 66 7.06 6.91 1.71
C ALA A 66 6.16 7.67 2.69
N VAL A 67 5.03 8.17 2.20
CA VAL A 67 4.05 8.86 3.06
C VAL A 67 3.49 7.90 4.11
N ALA A 68 3.10 6.69 3.69
CA ALA A 68 2.57 5.70 4.60
C ALA A 68 3.59 5.30 5.67
N THR A 69 4.87 5.25 5.32
CA THR A 69 5.94 4.95 6.27
C THR A 69 6.02 6.01 7.37
N ILE A 70 5.90 7.28 7.00
CA ILE A 70 5.88 8.37 7.98
C ILE A 70 4.69 8.19 8.94
N LEU A 71 3.52 7.85 8.39
CA LEU A 71 2.33 7.64 9.22
C LEU A 71 2.47 6.45 10.15
N LEU A 72 3.15 5.38 9.71
CA LEU A 72 3.45 4.25 10.59
C LEU A 72 4.35 4.67 11.74
N ASP A 73 5.36 5.47 11.46
CA ASP A 73 6.28 5.95 12.48
C ASP A 73 5.55 6.82 13.51
N LEU A 74 4.50 7.53 13.08
CA LEU A 74 3.64 8.31 13.96
C LEU A 74 2.54 7.48 14.62
N LYS A 75 2.52 6.17 14.35
CA LYS A 75 1.56 5.20 14.92
C LYS A 75 0.10 5.59 14.61
N MET A 76 -0.12 6.01 13.38
CA MET A 76 -1.46 6.35 12.91
C MET A 76 -2.31 5.09 12.72
N ASP A 77 -3.62 5.26 12.69
CA ASP A 77 -4.56 4.17 12.54
C ASP A 77 -4.43 3.50 11.15
N PRO A 78 -4.85 2.23 11.03
CA PRO A 78 -4.74 1.50 9.76
C PRO A 78 -5.45 2.18 8.59
N ASP A 79 -6.61 2.78 8.84
CA ASP A 79 -7.37 3.44 7.78
C ASP A 79 -6.62 4.62 7.18
N SER A 80 -5.93 5.39 8.00
CA SER A 80 -5.10 6.50 7.52
C SER A 80 -3.94 6.02 6.68
N ILE A 81 -3.33 4.91 7.07
CA ILE A 81 -2.22 4.32 6.32
C ILE A 81 -2.71 3.78 4.98
N CYS A 82 -3.85 3.11 4.96
CA CYS A 82 -4.46 2.63 3.72
C CYS A 82 -4.80 3.81 2.79
N ALA A 83 -5.36 4.87 3.34
CA ALA A 83 -5.69 6.06 2.55
C ALA A 83 -4.45 6.67 1.91
N ALA A 84 -3.35 6.73 2.65
CA ALA A 84 -2.08 7.25 2.12
C ALA A 84 -1.58 6.41 0.95
N LEU A 85 -1.65 5.08 1.08
CA LEU A 85 -1.22 4.17 0.02
C LEU A 85 -2.08 4.33 -1.25
N MET A 86 -3.35 4.65 -1.09
CA MET A 86 -4.29 4.70 -2.20
C MET A 86 -4.56 6.12 -2.71
N LEU A 87 -3.96 7.12 -2.10
CA LEU A 87 -4.25 8.52 -2.41
C LEU A 87 -4.01 8.85 -3.89
N SER A 88 -2.95 8.30 -4.47
CA SER A 88 -2.59 8.56 -5.86
C SER A 88 -3.54 7.90 -6.87
N LEU A 89 -4.49 7.09 -6.40
CA LEU A 89 -5.47 6.40 -7.24
C LEU A 89 -6.81 7.13 -7.33
N ILE A 90 -6.96 8.20 -6.59
CA ILE A 90 -8.22 8.95 -6.51
C ILE A 90 -8.30 10.05 -7.56
#